data_3c7c00b14ec21805ac211ae848cce48a
#
_entry.id   3c7c00b14ec21805ac211ae848cce48a
#
_cell.length_a   1.000
_cell.length_b   1.000
_cell.length_c   1.000
_cell.angle_alpha   90.00
_cell.angle_beta   90.00
_cell.angle_gamma   90.00
#
_symmetry.space_group_name_H-M   'P 1'
#
loop_
_entity.id
_entity.type
_entity.pdbx_description
1 polymer ?
#
loop_
_entity_poly.entity_id
_entity_poly.type
_entity_poly.pdbx_seq_one_letter_code
_entity_poly.pdbx_strand_id
1 'polypeptide(L)'
;MISKKLLILIAFFSLILSNQKQDIVDVLQSYNKAFGEADYSKIITFFDYPASFNLSDKTITASNRFKLRLIYKKLRGGLPDYYAYSKSGKIDIQLIDDNIAIVNAEFSRYKKDSSIFYSGSAQYHFRYKDDTWKIFGLTPYKTIKNLD
;
A
#
# COMPACT_ATOMS: atom_id res chain seq x y z
N MET A 1 18.76 -35.63 -12.33
CA MET A 1 17.84 -36.01 -11.25
C MET A 1 17.99 -35.00 -10.14
N ILE A 2 16.95 -34.24 -9.84
CA ILE A 2 16.98 -33.20 -8.77
C ILE A 2 16.95 -33.91 -7.40
N SER A 3 17.89 -33.59 -6.53
CA SER A 3 17.96 -34.22 -5.21
C SER A 3 16.74 -33.84 -4.35
N LYS A 4 16.23 -34.80 -3.52
CA LYS A 4 15.13 -34.53 -2.59
C LYS A 4 15.41 -33.32 -1.69
N LYS A 5 16.67 -33.10 -1.29
CA LYS A 5 17.09 -31.93 -0.49
C LYS A 5 16.92 -30.60 -1.25
N LEU A 6 17.19 -30.60 -2.58
CA LEU A 6 17.00 -29.41 -3.41
C LEU A 6 15.52 -29.10 -3.61
N LEU A 7 14.66 -30.11 -3.77
CA LEU A 7 13.20 -29.94 -3.87
C LEU A 7 12.62 -29.36 -2.57
N ILE A 8 13.08 -29.82 -1.41
CA ILE A 8 12.65 -29.31 -0.10
C ILE A 8 13.09 -27.85 0.06
N LEU A 9 14.30 -27.50 -0.36
CA LEU A 9 14.82 -26.13 -0.28
C LEU A 9 14.01 -25.16 -1.16
N ILE A 10 13.68 -25.58 -2.38
CA ILE A 10 12.87 -24.78 -3.32
C ILE A 10 11.45 -24.59 -2.75
N ALA A 11 10.84 -25.62 -2.19
CA ALA A 11 9.51 -25.54 -1.59
C ALA A 11 9.50 -24.59 -0.39
N PHE A 12 10.53 -24.62 0.44
CA PHE A 12 10.66 -23.75 1.62
C PHE A 12 10.83 -22.29 1.21
N PHE A 13 11.65 -22.01 0.19
CA PHE A 13 11.86 -20.66 -0.33
C PHE A 13 10.57 -20.08 -0.95
N SER A 14 9.82 -20.88 -1.70
CA SER A 14 8.54 -20.48 -2.27
C SER A 14 7.49 -20.14 -1.20
N LEU A 15 7.51 -20.86 -0.08
CA LEU A 15 6.59 -20.62 1.03
C LEU A 15 6.90 -19.28 1.72
N ILE A 16 8.18 -18.96 1.92
CA ILE A 16 8.62 -17.68 2.53
C ILE A 16 8.20 -16.51 1.65
N LEU A 17 8.42 -16.56 0.34
CA LEU A 17 8.02 -15.51 -0.59
C LEU A 17 6.50 -15.32 -0.63
N SER A 18 5.73 -16.40 -0.55
CA SER A 18 4.26 -16.36 -0.49
C SER A 18 3.79 -15.64 0.77
N ASN A 19 4.41 -15.89 1.93
CA ASN A 19 4.09 -15.23 3.20
C ASN A 19 4.40 -13.72 3.14
N GLN A 20 5.55 -13.31 2.62
CA GLN A 20 5.91 -11.89 2.51
C GLN A 20 4.91 -11.11 1.66
N LYS A 21 4.46 -11.67 0.54
CA LYS A 21 3.44 -11.04 -0.30
C LYS A 21 2.10 -10.92 0.42
N GLN A 22 1.70 -11.95 1.16
CA GLN A 22 0.47 -11.93 1.94
C GLN A 22 0.53 -10.87 3.05
N ASP A 23 1.65 -10.74 3.75
CA ASP A 23 1.86 -9.72 4.78
C ASP A 23 1.69 -8.30 4.21
N ILE A 24 2.18 -8.04 2.99
CA ILE A 24 2.00 -6.76 2.30
C ILE A 24 0.52 -6.52 1.96
N VAL A 25 -0.19 -7.54 1.48
CA VAL A 25 -1.64 -7.45 1.21
C VAL A 25 -2.40 -7.09 2.49
N ASP A 26 -2.07 -7.74 3.60
CA ASP A 26 -2.73 -7.52 4.90
C ASP A 26 -2.49 -6.10 5.41
N VAL A 27 -1.28 -5.56 5.22
CA VAL A 27 -0.97 -4.15 5.53
C VAL A 27 -1.81 -3.20 4.69
N LEU A 28 -1.93 -3.42 3.36
CA LEU A 28 -2.74 -2.58 2.48
C LEU A 28 -4.23 -2.62 2.82
N GLN A 29 -4.76 -3.80 3.14
CA GLN A 29 -6.17 -3.94 3.55
C GLN A 29 -6.44 -3.22 4.87
N SER A 30 -5.53 -3.38 5.85
CA SER A 30 -5.62 -2.70 7.14
C SER A 30 -5.50 -1.19 7.02
N TYR A 31 -4.62 -0.71 6.13
CA TYR A 31 -4.47 0.70 5.79
C TYR A 31 -5.75 1.27 5.16
N ASN A 32 -6.34 0.58 4.17
CA ASN A 32 -7.59 1.01 3.54
C ASN A 32 -8.75 1.08 4.54
N LYS A 33 -8.83 0.11 5.44
CA LYS A 33 -9.82 0.12 6.53
C LYS A 33 -9.64 1.33 7.43
N ALA A 34 -8.42 1.55 7.95
CA ALA A 34 -8.11 2.70 8.80
C ALA A 34 -8.37 4.05 8.09
N PHE A 35 -8.10 4.12 6.80
CA PHE A 35 -8.41 5.30 5.99
C PHE A 35 -9.92 5.55 5.89
N GLY A 36 -10.72 4.51 5.66
CA GLY A 36 -12.18 4.60 5.63
C GLY A 36 -12.76 5.09 6.96
N GLU A 37 -12.24 4.57 8.06
CA GLU A 37 -12.65 4.89 9.43
C GLU A 37 -12.11 6.25 9.93
N ALA A 38 -11.27 6.94 9.15
CA ALA A 38 -10.53 8.15 9.55
C ALA A 38 -9.68 7.93 10.83
N ASP A 39 -9.20 6.70 11.02
CA ASP A 39 -8.31 6.36 12.14
C ASP A 39 -6.86 6.78 11.82
N TYR A 40 -6.59 8.06 12.00
CA TYR A 40 -5.27 8.63 11.72
C TYR A 40 -4.17 8.06 12.62
N SER A 41 -4.52 7.63 13.82
CA SER A 41 -3.58 7.00 14.75
C SER A 41 -3.13 5.64 14.26
N LYS A 42 -4.02 4.90 13.61
CA LYS A 42 -3.71 3.63 12.97
C LYS A 42 -2.96 3.84 11.66
N ILE A 43 -3.41 4.77 10.80
CA ILE A 43 -2.77 5.05 9.51
C ILE A 43 -1.27 5.30 9.67
N ILE A 44 -0.85 6.15 10.60
CA ILE A 44 0.55 6.52 10.79
C ILE A 44 1.45 5.34 11.22
N THR A 45 0.88 4.24 11.70
CA THR A 45 1.64 3.04 12.07
C THR A 45 2.07 2.20 10.89
N PHE A 46 1.42 2.35 9.73
CA PHE A 46 1.76 1.62 8.50
C PHE A 46 2.93 2.22 7.73
N PHE A 47 3.48 3.34 8.19
CA PHE A 47 4.53 4.07 7.47
C PHE A 47 5.89 4.01 8.16
N ASP A 48 6.94 3.95 7.32
CA ASP A 48 8.31 4.26 7.70
C ASP A 48 8.63 5.71 7.30
N TYR A 49 9.52 6.37 8.03
CA TYR A 49 9.81 7.78 7.87
C TYR A 49 11.26 8.02 7.48
N PRO A 50 11.53 9.02 6.62
CA PRO A 50 10.56 9.89 5.95
C PRO A 50 9.73 9.15 4.89
N ALA A 51 8.44 9.51 4.75
CA ALA A 51 7.57 8.99 3.71
C ALA A 51 7.29 10.04 2.63
N SER A 52 7.29 9.63 1.35
CA SER A 52 7.05 10.52 0.22
C SER A 52 5.72 10.24 -0.46
N PHE A 53 5.02 11.30 -0.84
CA PHE A 53 3.83 11.29 -1.68
C PHE A 53 4.17 11.98 -2.98
N ASN A 54 4.30 11.20 -4.06
CA ASN A 54 4.76 11.69 -5.36
C ASN A 54 3.54 11.99 -6.23
N LEU A 55 3.12 13.25 -6.22
CA LEU A 55 2.03 13.74 -7.06
C LEU A 55 2.59 14.17 -8.42
N SER A 56 1.72 14.37 -9.41
CA SER A 56 2.11 14.76 -10.76
C SER A 56 2.85 16.11 -10.84
N ASP A 57 2.59 17.00 -9.89
CA ASP A 57 3.11 18.38 -9.87
C ASP A 57 4.14 18.62 -8.75
N LYS A 58 4.22 17.74 -7.76
CA LYS A 58 5.09 17.92 -6.59
C LYS A 58 5.25 16.63 -5.78
N THR A 59 6.28 16.62 -4.94
CA THR A 59 6.45 15.62 -3.88
C THR A 59 6.17 16.25 -2.52
N ILE A 60 5.35 15.59 -1.71
CA ILE A 60 5.10 15.96 -0.32
C ILE A 60 5.82 14.95 0.56
N THR A 61 6.67 15.43 1.47
CA THR A 61 7.42 14.57 2.39
C THR A 61 6.90 14.69 3.81
N ALA A 62 6.52 13.55 4.38
CA ALA A 62 6.22 13.43 5.80
C ALA A 62 7.47 12.98 6.55
N SER A 63 8.17 13.89 7.23
CA SER A 63 9.40 13.57 7.96
C SER A 63 9.15 12.81 9.27
N ASN A 64 7.92 12.81 9.77
CA ASN A 64 7.54 12.16 11.02
C ASN A 64 6.02 11.89 11.10
N ARG A 65 5.62 11.19 12.16
CA ARG A 65 4.21 10.80 12.41
C ARG A 65 3.26 11.99 12.48
N PHE A 66 3.68 13.11 13.07
CA PHE A 66 2.84 14.31 13.20
C PHE A 66 2.52 14.91 11.83
N LYS A 67 3.54 15.10 10.97
CA LYS A 67 3.34 15.60 9.60
C LYS A 67 2.46 14.65 8.78
N LEU A 68 2.68 13.35 8.89
CA LEU A 68 1.85 12.37 8.19
C LEU A 68 0.39 12.45 8.61
N ARG A 69 0.13 12.57 9.90
CA ARG A 69 -1.24 12.74 10.43
C ARG A 69 -1.93 13.96 9.83
N LEU A 70 -1.24 15.11 9.72
CA LEU A 70 -1.78 16.32 9.10
C LEU A 70 -2.09 16.12 7.61
N ILE A 71 -1.20 15.44 6.87
CA ILE A 71 -1.42 15.10 5.46
C ILE A 71 -2.70 14.27 5.31
N TYR A 72 -2.86 13.23 6.10
CA TYR A 72 -4.05 12.37 6.03
C TYR A 72 -5.34 13.07 6.48
N LYS A 73 -5.30 13.92 7.50
CA LYS A 73 -6.45 14.75 7.87
C LYS A 73 -6.91 15.63 6.72
N LYS A 74 -5.97 16.29 6.04
CA LYS A 74 -6.28 17.12 4.87
C LYS A 74 -6.82 16.29 3.70
N LEU A 75 -6.18 15.16 3.40
CA LEU A 75 -6.56 14.28 2.30
C LEU A 75 -7.95 13.67 2.53
N ARG A 76 -8.21 13.16 3.72
CA ARG A 76 -9.50 12.57 4.08
C ARG A 76 -10.60 13.62 4.18
N GLY A 77 -10.30 14.80 4.72
CA GLY A 77 -11.22 15.95 4.80
C GLY A 77 -11.56 16.57 3.45
N GLY A 78 -10.77 16.32 2.41
CA GLY A 78 -11.06 16.74 1.03
C GLY A 78 -11.93 15.76 0.24
N LEU A 79 -12.31 14.61 0.83
CA LEU A 79 -13.22 13.68 0.18
C LEU A 79 -14.67 14.15 0.31
N PRO A 80 -15.54 13.80 -0.67
CA PRO A 80 -16.97 14.14 -0.59
C PRO A 80 -17.65 13.55 0.65
N ASP A 81 -18.68 14.21 1.17
CA ASP A 81 -19.43 13.77 2.36
C ASP A 81 -20.10 12.40 2.18
N TYR A 82 -20.36 11.99 0.94
CA TYR A 82 -20.91 10.68 0.64
C TYR A 82 -19.88 9.55 0.61
N TYR A 83 -18.58 9.85 0.77
CA TYR A 83 -17.56 8.80 0.88
C TYR A 83 -17.79 7.93 2.13
N ALA A 84 -17.84 6.64 1.94
CA ALA A 84 -18.02 5.68 3.04
C ALA A 84 -16.75 4.87 3.30
N TYR A 85 -16.19 4.22 2.28
CA TYR A 85 -15.02 3.35 2.41
C TYR A 85 -14.28 3.17 1.08
N SER A 86 -13.08 2.58 1.16
CA SER A 86 -12.29 2.16 0.00
C SER A 86 -12.02 0.65 0.06
N LYS A 87 -11.94 0.02 -1.11
CA LYS A 87 -11.48 -1.37 -1.25
C LYS A 87 -10.36 -1.45 -2.26
N SER A 88 -9.38 -2.32 -1.99
CA SER A 88 -8.39 -2.70 -2.99
C SER A 88 -9.04 -3.57 -4.08
N GLY A 89 -8.63 -3.33 -5.31
CA GLY A 89 -8.86 -4.21 -6.44
C GLY A 89 -7.67 -5.13 -6.67
N LYS A 90 -7.17 -5.16 -7.91
CA LYS A 90 -5.96 -5.92 -8.26
C LYS A 90 -4.75 -5.36 -7.53
N ILE A 91 -3.96 -6.26 -6.94
CA ILE A 91 -2.69 -5.94 -6.28
C ILE A 91 -1.59 -6.75 -6.96
N ASP A 92 -0.58 -6.07 -7.47
CA ASP A 92 0.61 -6.65 -8.07
C ASP A 92 1.83 -6.30 -7.20
N ILE A 93 2.55 -7.33 -6.72
CA ILE A 93 3.64 -7.19 -5.77
C ILE A 93 4.93 -7.71 -6.39
N GLN A 94 5.92 -6.84 -6.50
CA GLN A 94 7.26 -7.15 -6.90
C GLN A 94 8.22 -7.00 -5.70
N LEU A 95 8.73 -8.12 -5.21
CA LEU A 95 9.82 -8.11 -4.23
C LEU A 95 11.11 -7.78 -4.97
N ILE A 96 11.76 -6.68 -4.58
CA ILE A 96 13.02 -6.22 -5.19
C ILE A 96 14.20 -6.93 -4.52
N ASP A 97 14.14 -7.02 -3.20
CA ASP A 97 15.06 -7.79 -2.36
C ASP A 97 14.32 -8.25 -1.09
N ASP A 98 15.05 -8.75 -0.10
CA ASP A 98 14.46 -9.26 1.14
C ASP A 98 13.73 -8.20 1.97
N ASN A 99 14.01 -6.91 1.73
CA ASN A 99 13.52 -5.81 2.56
C ASN A 99 12.79 -4.71 1.77
N ILE A 100 12.74 -4.78 0.45
CA ILE A 100 12.12 -3.77 -0.41
C ILE A 100 11.11 -4.42 -1.36
N ALA A 101 9.92 -3.84 -1.44
CA ALA A 101 8.90 -4.24 -2.41
C ALA A 101 8.29 -3.01 -3.09
N ILE A 102 7.95 -3.17 -4.37
CA ILE A 102 7.13 -2.24 -5.14
C ILE A 102 5.77 -2.90 -5.34
N VAL A 103 4.71 -2.16 -5.06
CA VAL A 103 3.34 -2.66 -5.11
C VAL A 103 2.48 -1.72 -5.94
N ASN A 104 1.87 -2.23 -7.00
CA ASN A 104 0.84 -1.52 -7.74
C ASN A 104 -0.53 -2.05 -7.28
N ALA A 105 -1.36 -1.18 -6.75
CA ALA A 105 -2.67 -1.54 -6.25
C ALA A 105 -3.76 -0.65 -6.84
N GLU A 106 -4.79 -1.28 -7.38
CA GLU A 106 -6.04 -0.62 -7.73
C GLU A 106 -6.88 -0.41 -6.47
N PHE A 107 -7.67 0.65 -6.47
CA PHE A 107 -8.66 0.88 -5.42
C PHE A 107 -9.91 1.53 -5.97
N SER A 108 -11.03 1.26 -5.32
CA SER A 108 -12.31 1.93 -5.57
C SER A 108 -12.85 2.56 -4.31
N ARG A 109 -13.48 3.72 -4.45
CA ARG A 109 -14.15 4.45 -3.37
C ARG A 109 -15.65 4.31 -3.52
N TYR A 110 -16.29 4.04 -2.41
CA TYR A 110 -17.69 3.68 -2.33
C TYR A 110 -18.48 4.69 -1.51
N LYS A 111 -19.73 4.89 -1.92
CA LYS A 111 -20.76 5.56 -1.12
C LYS A 111 -21.38 4.58 -0.11
N LYS A 112 -22.25 5.11 0.77
CA LYS A 112 -22.97 4.29 1.77
C LYS A 112 -23.88 3.22 1.15
N ASP A 113 -24.42 3.47 -0.05
CA ASP A 113 -25.24 2.53 -0.83
C ASP A 113 -24.40 1.49 -1.60
N SER A 114 -23.10 1.44 -1.37
CA SER A 114 -22.13 0.58 -2.04
C SER A 114 -21.92 0.86 -3.53
N SER A 115 -22.38 1.99 -4.05
CA SER A 115 -22.04 2.43 -5.40
C SER A 115 -20.63 3.00 -5.45
N ILE A 116 -19.90 2.72 -6.55
CA ILE A 116 -18.57 3.26 -6.78
C ILE A 116 -18.72 4.67 -7.35
N PHE A 117 -17.98 5.64 -6.80
CA PHE A 117 -17.91 6.98 -7.35
C PHE A 117 -16.52 7.39 -7.84
N TYR A 118 -15.49 6.60 -7.48
CA TYR A 118 -14.12 6.82 -7.93
C TYR A 118 -13.35 5.52 -7.98
N SER A 119 -12.54 5.35 -9.03
CA SER A 119 -11.55 4.27 -9.12
C SER A 119 -10.21 4.87 -9.54
N GLY A 120 -9.15 4.36 -8.96
CA GLY A 120 -7.79 4.79 -9.23
C GLY A 120 -6.79 3.71 -8.87
N SER A 121 -5.53 4.05 -8.97
CA SER A 121 -4.42 3.18 -8.64
C SER A 121 -3.35 3.94 -7.88
N ALA A 122 -2.52 3.23 -7.16
CA ALA A 122 -1.34 3.78 -6.54
C ALA A 122 -0.18 2.78 -6.57
N GLN A 123 1.01 3.31 -6.78
CA GLN A 123 2.23 2.56 -6.56
C GLN A 123 2.74 2.87 -5.16
N TYR A 124 2.96 1.82 -4.39
CA TYR A 124 3.51 1.88 -3.05
C TYR A 124 4.93 1.34 -3.05
N HIS A 125 5.81 2.00 -2.28
CA HIS A 125 7.12 1.49 -1.94
C HIS A 125 7.09 1.02 -0.50
N PHE A 126 7.36 -0.27 -0.31
CA PHE A 126 7.40 -0.91 0.99
C PHE A 126 8.82 -1.23 1.43
N ARG A 127 9.06 -1.11 2.72
CA ARG A 127 10.29 -1.57 3.39
C ARG A 127 9.93 -2.49 4.55
N TYR A 128 10.63 -3.62 4.64
CA TYR A 128 10.55 -4.50 5.81
C TYR A 128 11.43 -3.95 6.92
N LYS A 129 10.84 -3.62 8.05
CA LYS A 129 11.51 -3.00 9.19
C LYS A 129 10.72 -3.29 10.47
N ASP A 130 11.43 -3.58 11.56
CA ASP A 130 10.83 -3.91 12.85
C ASP A 130 9.77 -5.02 12.73
N ASP A 131 10.15 -6.11 12.04
CA ASP A 131 9.35 -7.31 11.77
C ASP A 131 8.01 -7.06 11.03
N THR A 132 7.92 -5.97 10.27
CA THR A 132 6.72 -5.64 9.50
C THR A 132 7.03 -4.85 8.24
N TRP A 133 6.16 -4.96 7.24
CA TRP A 133 6.22 -4.14 6.04
C TRP A 133 5.65 -2.74 6.31
N LYS A 134 6.39 -1.70 5.94
CA LYS A 134 6.04 -0.28 6.10
C LYS A 134 6.07 0.45 4.77
N ILE A 135 5.12 1.33 4.55
CA ILE A 135 5.08 2.21 3.37
C ILE A 135 6.04 3.37 3.59
N PHE A 136 6.95 3.62 2.63
CA PHE A 136 7.80 4.81 2.64
C PHE A 136 7.65 5.69 1.40
N GLY A 137 6.86 5.25 0.41
CA GLY A 137 6.54 6.01 -0.79
C GLY A 137 5.18 5.64 -1.34
N LEU A 138 4.47 6.63 -1.87
CA LEU A 138 3.17 6.46 -2.49
C LEU A 138 3.04 7.40 -3.69
N THR A 139 2.74 6.84 -4.86
CA THR A 139 2.53 7.57 -6.11
C THR A 139 1.15 7.21 -6.65
N PRO A 140 0.12 8.09 -6.51
CA PRO A 140 -1.18 7.85 -7.10
C PRO A 140 -1.14 8.05 -8.62
N TYR A 141 -1.85 7.21 -9.36
CA TYR A 141 -2.02 7.33 -10.81
C TYR A 141 -3.39 6.79 -11.24
N LYS A 142 -3.83 7.17 -12.45
CA LYS A 142 -5.12 6.68 -13.00
C LYS A 142 -4.93 5.41 -13.80
N THR A 143 -3.91 5.36 -14.64
CA THR A 143 -3.61 4.22 -15.53
C THR A 143 -2.12 4.19 -15.79
N ILE A 144 -1.50 3.01 -15.74
CA ILE A 144 -0.12 2.84 -16.22
C ILE A 144 -0.17 3.01 -17.75
N LYS A 145 0.53 4.00 -18.26
CA LYS A 145 0.80 4.08 -19.69
C LYS A 145 1.88 3.07 -20.01
N ASN A 146 1.57 2.07 -20.83
CA ASN A 146 2.59 1.18 -21.38
C ASN A 146 3.56 2.06 -22.16
N LEU A 147 4.82 1.97 -21.82
CA LEU A 147 5.90 2.51 -22.63
C LEU A 147 6.11 1.47 -23.72
N ASP A 148 5.42 1.63 -24.84
CA ASP A 148 5.70 0.89 -26.09
C ASP A 148 7.06 1.30 -26.66
#